data_e5ccce079c7e435e6c9337a6f5f9c7f7
#
_entry.id   e5ccce079c7e435e6c9337a6f5f9c7f7
#
_cell.length_a   1.000
_cell.length_b   1.000
_cell.length_c   1.000
_cell.angle_alpha   90.00
_cell.angle_beta   90.00
_cell.angle_gamma   90.00
#
_symmetry.space_group_name_H-M   'P 1'
#
loop_
_entity.id
_entity.type
_entity.pdbx_description
1 polymer ?
#
loop_
_entity_poly.entity_id
_entity_poly.type
_entity_poly.pdbx_seq_one_letter_code
_entity_poly.pdbx_strand_id
1 'polypeptide(L)'
;MGIPDHLVCLLRNLYAGQEATVKTGHGTTDWFQIGKGVCQACILSPCLFNFYAEYIMRNTGLKEAQAGIKIVGRNINNLRYADDTTLMAESEEELKSLLMKVKEESEKFGLKLSNKKTNIMISGPITSWEIDGETVETVSDFILGGSKITADGDCSHEIKRCLLLGRKVMTSLDSIFKSRDITLPKKVCLVKAMVFPVVMYECESWTVKKAEHRRIAAFDLYCWRRLFRVPWPARRSNLSILKEISPGCSLAGLMLRLKLYTLATSCKELTHWKRL
;
A
#
# COMPACT_ATOMS: atom_id res chain seq x y z
N MET A 1 -26.49 1.23 7.34
CA MET A 1 -25.45 1.52 6.35
C MET A 1 -26.03 2.19 5.09
N GLY A 2 -27.34 2.36 4.99
CA GLY A 2 -28.01 3.04 3.85
C GLY A 2 -28.00 2.25 2.55
N ILE A 3 -27.80 0.94 2.60
CA ILE A 3 -27.87 0.08 1.41
C ILE A 3 -29.35 -0.21 1.13
N PRO A 4 -29.84 0.04 -0.10
CA PRO A 4 -31.24 -0.26 -0.46
C PRO A 4 -31.59 -1.75 -0.30
N ASP A 5 -32.81 -2.03 0.21
CA ASP A 5 -33.25 -3.40 0.53
C ASP A 5 -33.24 -4.35 -0.67
N HIS A 6 -33.52 -3.86 -1.86
CA HIS A 6 -33.47 -4.67 -3.09
C HIS A 6 -32.06 -5.18 -3.39
N LEU A 7 -31.01 -4.38 -3.13
CA LEU A 7 -29.62 -4.81 -3.29
C LEU A 7 -29.21 -5.82 -2.21
N VAL A 8 -29.69 -5.64 -0.98
CA VAL A 8 -29.49 -6.64 0.10
C VAL A 8 -30.13 -7.97 -0.26
N CYS A 9 -31.35 -7.93 -0.82
CA CYS A 9 -32.05 -9.13 -1.29
C CYS A 9 -31.28 -9.84 -2.43
N LEU A 10 -30.81 -9.10 -3.42
CA LEU A 10 -30.01 -9.63 -4.52
C LEU A 10 -28.71 -10.28 -4.02
N LEU A 11 -27.99 -9.63 -3.11
CA LEU A 11 -26.77 -10.19 -2.51
C LEU A 11 -27.08 -11.47 -1.71
N ARG A 12 -28.16 -11.47 -0.92
CA ARG A 12 -28.59 -12.67 -0.17
C ARG A 12 -28.88 -13.84 -1.10
N ASN A 13 -29.58 -13.60 -2.20
CA ASN A 13 -29.86 -14.63 -3.21
C ASN A 13 -28.60 -15.11 -3.91
N LEU A 14 -27.64 -14.22 -4.20
CA LEU A 14 -26.37 -14.56 -4.82
C LEU A 14 -25.51 -15.50 -3.94
N TYR A 15 -25.57 -15.33 -2.62
CA TYR A 15 -24.79 -16.14 -1.67
C TYR A 15 -25.59 -17.30 -1.06
N ALA A 16 -26.88 -17.42 -1.32
CA ALA A 16 -27.70 -18.51 -0.81
C ALA A 16 -27.38 -19.83 -1.53
N GLY A 17 -27.17 -20.90 -0.76
CA GLY A 17 -26.96 -22.24 -1.30
C GLY A 17 -25.69 -22.44 -2.12
N GLN A 18 -24.67 -21.62 -1.92
CA GLN A 18 -23.39 -21.80 -2.61
C GLN A 18 -22.67 -23.06 -2.14
N GLU A 19 -22.16 -23.80 -3.10
CA GLU A 19 -21.37 -25.02 -2.89
C GLU A 19 -19.98 -24.88 -3.52
N ALA A 20 -19.02 -25.60 -2.98
CA ALA A 20 -17.65 -25.63 -3.50
C ALA A 20 -17.06 -27.05 -3.50
N THR A 21 -16.08 -27.26 -4.38
CA THR A 21 -15.20 -28.42 -4.35
C THR A 21 -13.75 -27.92 -4.36
N VAL A 22 -12.83 -28.72 -3.82
CA VAL A 22 -11.38 -28.42 -3.83
C VAL A 22 -10.69 -29.46 -4.69
N LYS A 23 -9.94 -29.01 -5.68
CA LYS A 23 -9.07 -29.87 -6.49
C LYS A 23 -7.73 -30.01 -5.80
N THR A 24 -7.39 -31.22 -5.42
CA THR A 24 -6.11 -31.58 -4.79
C THR A 24 -5.24 -32.36 -5.77
N GLY A 25 -3.98 -32.62 -5.43
CA GLY A 25 -3.11 -33.50 -6.22
C GLY A 25 -3.59 -34.97 -6.28
N HIS A 26 -4.52 -35.39 -5.41
CA HIS A 26 -5.07 -36.74 -5.30
C HIS A 26 -6.51 -36.86 -5.82
N GLY A 27 -7.10 -35.80 -6.34
CA GLY A 27 -8.48 -35.77 -6.87
C GLY A 27 -9.25 -34.54 -6.45
N THR A 28 -10.57 -34.58 -6.68
CA THR A 28 -11.50 -33.51 -6.31
C THR A 28 -12.32 -33.99 -5.10
N THR A 29 -12.53 -33.09 -4.12
CA THR A 29 -13.38 -33.41 -2.97
C THR A 29 -14.85 -33.50 -3.37
N ASP A 30 -15.69 -34.09 -2.52
CA ASP A 30 -17.13 -33.97 -2.64
C ASP A 30 -17.57 -32.50 -2.50
N TRP A 31 -18.76 -32.19 -3.02
CA TRP A 31 -19.37 -30.87 -2.89
C TRP A 31 -19.73 -30.59 -1.43
N PHE A 32 -19.38 -29.43 -0.94
CA PHE A 32 -19.75 -28.99 0.40
C PHE A 32 -20.32 -27.57 0.36
N GLN A 33 -21.27 -27.29 1.25
CA GLN A 33 -21.93 -25.99 1.30
C GLN A 33 -21.04 -24.94 1.98
N ILE A 34 -21.05 -23.72 1.41
CA ILE A 34 -20.36 -22.56 1.95
C ILE A 34 -21.34 -21.83 2.89
N GLY A 35 -21.12 -21.94 4.21
CA GLY A 35 -21.99 -21.35 5.21
C GLY A 35 -21.71 -19.88 5.52
N LYS A 36 -20.50 -19.36 5.20
CA LYS A 36 -20.10 -17.97 5.46
C LYS A 36 -18.86 -17.60 4.67
N GLY A 37 -18.64 -16.29 4.50
CA GLY A 37 -17.51 -15.73 3.78
C GLY A 37 -17.92 -15.16 2.42
N VAL A 38 -16.93 -14.66 1.69
CA VAL A 38 -17.10 -14.13 0.32
C VAL A 38 -16.11 -14.81 -0.61
N CYS A 39 -16.48 -14.97 -1.88
CA CYS A 39 -15.63 -15.65 -2.86
C CYS A 39 -14.37 -14.84 -3.14
N GLN A 40 -13.20 -15.48 -3.14
CA GLN A 40 -11.96 -14.86 -3.61
C GLN A 40 -12.06 -14.57 -5.12
N ALA A 41 -11.39 -13.49 -5.55
CA ALA A 41 -11.42 -13.01 -6.94
C ALA A 41 -12.79 -12.59 -7.50
N CYS A 42 -13.85 -12.57 -6.70
CA CYS A 42 -15.13 -11.98 -7.09
C CYS A 42 -15.05 -10.45 -7.02
N ILE A 43 -15.57 -9.76 -8.01
CA ILE A 43 -15.56 -8.29 -8.10
C ILE A 43 -16.30 -7.60 -6.94
N LEU A 44 -17.28 -8.26 -6.33
CA LEU A 44 -18.08 -7.76 -5.21
C LEU A 44 -17.39 -7.96 -3.85
N SER A 45 -16.50 -8.95 -3.72
CA SER A 45 -15.93 -9.35 -2.43
C SER A 45 -15.15 -8.25 -1.73
N PRO A 46 -14.31 -7.44 -2.41
CA PRO A 46 -13.64 -6.32 -1.75
C PRO A 46 -14.60 -5.28 -1.19
N CYS A 47 -15.68 -4.97 -1.93
CA CYS A 47 -16.69 -4.02 -1.46
C CYS A 47 -17.45 -4.57 -0.25
N LEU A 48 -17.86 -5.85 -0.28
CA LEU A 48 -18.56 -6.49 0.84
C LEU A 48 -17.69 -6.57 2.08
N PHE A 49 -16.40 -6.93 1.91
CA PHE A 49 -15.45 -6.93 3.00
C PHE A 49 -15.26 -5.54 3.60
N ASN A 50 -15.10 -4.51 2.78
CA ASN A 50 -14.99 -3.13 3.24
C ASN A 50 -16.22 -2.65 4.01
N PHE A 51 -17.44 -3.00 3.58
CA PHE A 51 -18.67 -2.73 4.33
C PHE A 51 -18.69 -3.46 5.68
N TYR A 52 -18.27 -4.70 5.70
CA TYR A 52 -18.18 -5.51 6.91
C TYR A 52 -17.18 -4.93 7.92
N ALA A 53 -15.96 -4.63 7.46
CA ALA A 53 -14.92 -4.00 8.27
C ALA A 53 -15.36 -2.62 8.78
N GLU A 54 -15.99 -1.79 7.94
CA GLU A 54 -16.51 -0.48 8.36
C GLU A 54 -17.63 -0.61 9.41
N TYR A 55 -18.50 -1.60 9.27
CA TYR A 55 -19.54 -1.87 10.28
C TYR A 55 -18.94 -2.21 11.64
N ILE A 56 -17.98 -3.11 11.69
CA ILE A 56 -17.26 -3.48 12.91
C ILE A 56 -16.60 -2.24 13.51
N MET A 57 -15.84 -1.50 12.73
CA MET A 57 -15.10 -0.33 13.22
C MET A 57 -16.00 0.81 13.69
N ARG A 58 -17.20 0.95 13.16
CA ARG A 58 -18.18 1.90 13.70
C ARG A 58 -18.67 1.49 15.09
N ASN A 59 -18.84 0.20 15.32
CA ASN A 59 -19.32 -0.33 16.62
C ASN A 59 -18.25 -0.24 17.71
N THR A 60 -16.96 -0.15 17.35
CA THR A 60 -15.87 0.03 18.34
C THR A 60 -15.89 1.39 19.04
N GLY A 61 -16.65 2.38 18.54
CA GLY A 61 -16.68 3.73 19.10
C GLY A 61 -15.36 4.50 18.96
N LEU A 62 -14.47 4.08 18.07
CA LEU A 62 -13.15 4.74 17.87
C LEU A 62 -13.28 6.21 17.44
N LYS A 63 -14.36 6.59 16.75
CA LYS A 63 -14.59 7.99 16.34
C LYS A 63 -14.85 8.91 17.54
N GLU A 64 -15.39 8.37 18.61
CA GLU A 64 -15.70 9.08 19.85
C GLU A 64 -14.54 9.04 20.85
N ALA A 65 -13.55 8.17 20.61
CA ALA A 65 -12.38 8.06 21.45
C ALA A 65 -11.51 9.31 21.31
N GLN A 66 -11.10 9.90 22.42
CA GLN A 66 -10.13 11.01 22.45
C GLN A 66 -8.72 10.54 22.11
N ALA A 67 -8.45 9.24 22.22
CA ALA A 67 -7.19 8.59 21.90
C ALA A 67 -6.85 8.74 20.40
N GLY A 68 -5.58 8.93 20.09
CA GLY A 68 -5.09 9.07 18.71
C GLY A 68 -4.08 10.20 18.57
N ILE A 69 -3.58 10.38 17.36
CA ILE A 69 -2.59 11.41 17.01
C ILE A 69 -3.31 12.58 16.35
N LYS A 70 -3.04 13.80 16.81
CA LYS A 70 -3.63 15.01 16.23
C LYS A 70 -2.84 15.48 15.01
N ILE A 71 -3.43 15.36 13.82
CA ILE A 71 -2.86 15.83 12.56
C ILE A 71 -3.77 16.92 11.96
N VAL A 72 -3.24 18.14 11.82
CA VAL A 72 -3.98 19.29 11.26
C VAL A 72 -5.35 19.51 11.96
N GLY A 73 -5.36 19.38 13.30
CA GLY A 73 -6.58 19.57 14.11
C GLY A 73 -7.58 18.42 14.05
N ARG A 74 -7.28 17.33 13.37
CA ARG A 74 -8.08 16.10 13.35
C ARG A 74 -7.40 15.03 14.18
N ASN A 75 -8.21 14.30 14.96
CA ASN A 75 -7.73 13.14 15.69
C ASN A 75 -7.76 11.92 14.79
N ILE A 76 -6.60 11.30 14.56
CA ILE A 76 -6.44 10.08 13.75
C ILE A 76 -5.96 8.98 14.68
N ASN A 77 -6.78 7.97 14.88
CA ASN A 77 -6.48 6.82 15.75
C ASN A 77 -6.39 5.49 15.00
N ASN A 78 -6.81 5.46 13.74
CA ASN A 78 -6.67 4.26 12.91
C ASN A 78 -6.48 4.61 11.43
N LEU A 79 -5.72 3.75 10.74
CA LEU A 79 -5.62 3.69 9.28
C LEU A 79 -5.95 2.27 8.85
N ARG A 80 -6.68 2.11 7.74
CA ARG A 80 -7.13 0.80 7.27
C ARG A 80 -6.85 0.63 5.78
N TYR A 81 -6.33 -0.54 5.47
CA TYR A 81 -6.13 -0.97 4.09
C TYR A 81 -6.52 -2.45 3.98
N ALA A 82 -7.66 -2.75 3.36
CA ALA A 82 -8.27 -4.07 3.31
C ALA A 82 -8.42 -4.68 4.72
N ASP A 83 -7.72 -5.77 5.03
CA ASP A 83 -7.67 -6.44 6.33
C ASP A 83 -6.59 -5.87 7.27
N ASP A 84 -5.64 -5.12 6.74
CA ASP A 84 -4.62 -4.47 7.56
C ASP A 84 -5.19 -3.24 8.28
N THR A 85 -5.06 -3.20 9.59
CA THR A 85 -5.49 -2.08 10.43
C THR A 85 -4.32 -1.61 11.27
N THR A 86 -3.97 -0.33 11.15
CA THR A 86 -2.98 0.32 12.01
C THR A 86 -3.71 1.18 13.03
N LEU A 87 -3.48 0.95 14.31
CA LEU A 87 -3.96 1.79 15.41
C LEU A 87 -2.86 2.75 15.82
N MET A 88 -3.24 3.97 16.20
CA MET A 88 -2.32 5.03 16.61
C MET A 88 -2.80 5.68 17.89
N ALA A 89 -1.88 5.91 18.82
CA ALA A 89 -2.13 6.62 20.07
C ALA A 89 -0.88 7.33 20.55
N GLU A 90 -1.03 8.30 21.45
CA GLU A 90 0.09 9.03 22.06
C GLU A 90 0.66 8.29 23.28
N SER A 91 -0.12 7.37 23.91
CA SER A 91 0.33 6.57 25.05
C SER A 91 0.08 5.07 24.87
N GLU A 92 0.78 4.26 25.65
CA GLU A 92 0.66 2.80 25.65
C GLU A 92 -0.73 2.36 26.12
N GLU A 93 -1.24 2.99 27.18
CA GLU A 93 -2.54 2.68 27.76
C GLU A 93 -3.67 2.96 26.77
N GLU A 94 -3.59 4.08 26.06
CA GLU A 94 -4.55 4.42 25.01
C GLU A 94 -4.51 3.40 23.87
N LEU A 95 -3.32 3.01 23.43
CA LEU A 95 -3.18 2.03 22.35
C LEU A 95 -3.72 0.66 22.77
N LYS A 96 -3.47 0.23 24.00
CA LYS A 96 -4.06 -1.01 24.57
C LYS A 96 -5.58 -0.94 24.61
N SER A 97 -6.13 0.18 25.08
CA SER A 97 -7.59 0.39 25.10
C SER A 97 -8.22 0.31 23.71
N LEU A 98 -7.60 0.98 22.71
CA LEU A 98 -8.07 0.92 21.33
C LEU A 98 -8.02 -0.50 20.76
N LEU A 99 -6.92 -1.20 20.99
CA LEU A 99 -6.71 -2.56 20.50
C LEU A 99 -7.74 -3.53 21.10
N MET A 100 -7.99 -3.47 22.42
CA MET A 100 -8.96 -4.33 23.07
C MET A 100 -10.38 -4.10 22.55
N LYS A 101 -10.79 -2.84 22.32
CA LYS A 101 -12.09 -2.53 21.72
C LYS A 101 -12.22 -3.11 20.30
N VAL A 102 -11.19 -2.96 19.47
CA VAL A 102 -11.20 -3.52 18.11
C VAL A 102 -11.25 -5.04 18.15
N LYS A 103 -10.48 -5.66 19.04
CA LYS A 103 -10.46 -7.11 19.23
C LYS A 103 -11.83 -7.65 19.64
N GLU A 104 -12.41 -7.12 20.72
CA GLU A 104 -13.73 -7.53 21.22
C GLU A 104 -14.83 -7.42 20.16
N GLU A 105 -14.89 -6.29 19.46
CA GLU A 105 -15.89 -6.11 18.40
C GLU A 105 -15.63 -7.03 17.20
N SER A 106 -14.38 -7.19 16.79
CA SER A 106 -14.03 -8.08 15.67
C SER A 106 -14.38 -9.54 15.96
N GLU A 107 -14.14 -10.01 17.19
CA GLU A 107 -14.44 -11.38 17.61
C GLU A 107 -15.96 -11.68 17.62
N LYS A 108 -16.81 -10.70 18.01
CA LYS A 108 -18.28 -10.83 17.92
C LYS A 108 -18.75 -11.15 16.50
N PHE A 109 -18.04 -10.66 15.51
CA PHE A 109 -18.34 -10.86 14.09
C PHE A 109 -17.46 -11.95 13.43
N GLY A 110 -16.72 -12.73 14.21
CA GLY A 110 -15.94 -13.86 13.72
C GLY A 110 -14.60 -13.51 13.04
N LEU A 111 -14.13 -12.28 13.17
CA LEU A 111 -12.76 -11.89 12.79
C LEU A 111 -11.85 -12.00 14.02
N LYS A 112 -10.74 -12.71 13.86
CA LYS A 112 -9.76 -12.88 14.94
C LYS A 112 -8.50 -12.09 14.65
N LEU A 113 -8.02 -11.37 15.65
CA LEU A 113 -6.71 -10.74 15.61
C LEU A 113 -5.62 -11.82 15.50
N SER A 114 -4.67 -11.62 14.61
CA SER A 114 -3.51 -12.50 14.47
C SER A 114 -2.33 -11.95 15.25
N ASN A 115 -2.13 -12.42 16.50
CA ASN A 115 -1.01 -11.96 17.33
C ASN A 115 0.35 -12.11 16.63
N LYS A 116 0.54 -13.20 15.86
CA LYS A 116 1.78 -13.46 15.10
C LYS A 116 2.07 -12.47 13.97
N LYS A 117 1.03 -11.79 13.46
CA LYS A 117 1.15 -10.78 12.40
C LYS A 117 1.03 -9.36 12.92
N THR A 118 0.65 -9.22 14.19
CA THR A 118 0.53 -7.90 14.83
C THR A 118 1.91 -7.45 15.29
N ASN A 119 2.34 -6.30 14.84
CA ASN A 119 3.60 -5.68 15.22
C ASN A 119 3.32 -4.33 15.87
N ILE A 120 4.18 -3.92 16.78
CA ILE A 120 4.08 -2.64 17.46
C ILE A 120 5.32 -1.82 17.13
N MET A 121 5.08 -0.59 16.67
CA MET A 121 6.14 0.39 16.45
C MET A 121 6.00 1.52 17.45
N ILE A 122 7.08 1.79 18.18
CA ILE A 122 7.09 2.76 19.28
C ILE A 122 8.22 3.76 19.04
N SER A 123 7.92 5.04 19.27
CA SER A 123 8.92 6.10 19.30
C SER A 123 9.32 6.34 20.76
N GLY A 124 10.17 5.43 21.31
CA GLY A 124 10.60 5.54 22.72
C GLY A 124 11.24 4.24 23.26
N PRO A 125 11.61 4.20 24.54
CA PRO A 125 12.40 3.11 25.14
C PRO A 125 11.59 1.90 25.61
N ILE A 126 10.42 1.60 25.03
CA ILE A 126 9.60 0.45 25.45
C ILE A 126 10.14 -0.81 24.78
N THR A 127 10.43 -1.84 25.58
CA THR A 127 11.13 -3.04 25.13
C THR A 127 10.23 -4.27 24.99
N SER A 128 9.05 -4.33 25.61
CA SER A 128 8.14 -5.48 25.54
C SER A 128 6.70 -5.05 25.63
N TRP A 129 5.84 -5.70 24.84
CA TRP A 129 4.41 -5.50 24.83
C TRP A 129 3.70 -6.85 24.84
N GLU A 130 2.61 -6.96 25.60
CA GLU A 130 1.85 -8.19 25.73
C GLU A 130 0.39 -7.98 25.34
N ILE A 131 -0.15 -8.92 24.56
CA ILE A 131 -1.56 -9.01 24.22
C ILE A 131 -2.02 -10.40 24.68
N ASP A 132 -2.99 -10.47 25.59
CA ASP A 132 -3.51 -11.73 26.15
C ASP A 132 -2.44 -12.66 26.75
N GLY A 133 -1.39 -12.11 27.33
CA GLY A 133 -0.27 -12.89 27.87
C GLY A 133 0.72 -13.39 26.82
N GLU A 134 0.53 -13.07 25.53
CA GLU A 134 1.50 -13.32 24.47
C GLU A 134 2.33 -12.06 24.21
N THR A 135 3.64 -12.21 24.17
CA THR A 135 4.56 -11.11 23.83
C THR A 135 4.42 -10.75 22.35
N VAL A 136 4.18 -9.48 22.07
CA VAL A 136 4.12 -8.96 20.69
C VAL A 136 5.44 -8.32 20.34
N GLU A 137 5.92 -8.57 19.14
CA GLU A 137 7.20 -8.07 18.64
C GLU A 137 7.16 -6.55 18.44
N THR A 138 8.12 -5.85 19.03
CA THR A 138 8.36 -4.44 18.77
C THR A 138 9.29 -4.29 17.58
N VAL A 139 8.86 -3.56 16.58
CA VAL A 139 9.60 -3.41 15.31
C VAL A 139 10.02 -1.95 15.09
N SER A 140 11.16 -1.76 14.44
CA SER A 140 11.63 -0.45 14.00
C SER A 140 11.01 0.02 12.69
N ASP A 141 10.44 -0.90 11.93
CA ASP A 141 9.80 -0.67 10.65
C ASP A 141 8.73 -1.73 10.34
N PHE A 142 7.75 -1.39 9.53
CA PHE A 142 6.73 -2.32 9.02
C PHE A 142 6.26 -1.91 7.62
N ILE A 143 5.53 -2.80 6.95
CA ILE A 143 4.95 -2.53 5.64
C ILE A 143 3.44 -2.34 5.79
N LEU A 144 2.94 -1.15 5.41
CA LEU A 144 1.53 -0.84 5.34
C LEU A 144 1.16 -0.48 3.90
N GLY A 145 0.13 -1.12 3.36
CA GLY A 145 -0.32 -0.84 1.99
C GLY A 145 0.74 -1.08 0.92
N GLY A 146 1.81 -1.83 1.21
CA GLY A 146 2.93 -2.07 0.30
C GLY A 146 4.10 -1.10 0.45
N SER A 147 4.00 -0.08 1.32
CA SER A 147 5.08 0.88 1.61
C SER A 147 5.72 0.61 2.96
N LYS A 148 7.04 0.74 3.03
CA LYS A 148 7.82 0.55 4.25
C LYS A 148 7.84 1.84 5.08
N ILE A 149 7.27 1.77 6.28
CA ILE A 149 7.23 2.85 7.26
C ILE A 149 8.25 2.56 8.36
N THR A 150 9.03 3.56 8.76
CA THR A 150 10.05 3.48 9.80
C THR A 150 9.71 4.38 10.98
N ALA A 151 10.11 4.00 12.20
CA ALA A 151 9.83 4.74 13.42
C ALA A 151 10.43 6.16 13.44
N ASP A 152 11.54 6.36 12.72
CA ASP A 152 12.22 7.66 12.57
C ASP A 152 11.66 8.51 11.41
N GLY A 153 10.68 8.00 10.64
CA GLY A 153 10.13 8.68 9.48
C GLY A 153 11.09 8.84 8.30
N ASP A 154 12.24 8.12 8.29
CA ASP A 154 13.21 8.19 7.19
C ASP A 154 12.81 7.31 6.01
N CYS A 155 12.46 7.95 4.90
CA CYS A 155 12.07 7.27 3.66
C CYS A 155 13.24 6.66 2.87
N SER A 156 14.50 6.83 3.32
CA SER A 156 15.70 6.36 2.57
C SER A 156 15.69 4.85 2.32
N HIS A 157 15.17 4.07 3.27
CA HIS A 157 15.04 2.62 3.14
C HIS A 157 13.99 2.23 2.11
N GLU A 158 12.85 2.90 2.13
CA GLU A 158 11.77 2.67 1.16
C GLU A 158 12.20 3.08 -0.25
N ILE A 159 12.82 4.24 -0.41
CA ILE A 159 13.36 4.69 -1.70
C ILE A 159 14.34 3.66 -2.28
N LYS A 160 15.27 3.15 -1.47
CA LYS A 160 16.20 2.08 -1.90
C LYS A 160 15.46 0.82 -2.32
N ARG A 161 14.44 0.41 -1.56
CA ARG A 161 13.61 -0.78 -1.87
C ARG A 161 12.90 -0.62 -3.22
N CYS A 162 12.23 0.51 -3.44
CA CYS A 162 11.53 0.80 -4.69
C CYS A 162 12.48 0.87 -5.89
N LEU A 163 13.66 1.49 -5.74
CA LEU A 163 14.69 1.50 -6.78
C LEU A 163 15.21 0.09 -7.12
N LEU A 164 15.34 -0.80 -6.12
CA LEU A 164 15.71 -2.21 -6.36
C LEU A 164 14.60 -2.97 -7.09
N LEU A 165 13.33 -2.77 -6.72
CA LEU A 165 12.20 -3.34 -7.44
C LEU A 165 12.16 -2.85 -8.90
N GLY A 166 12.35 -1.56 -9.14
CA GLY A 166 12.46 -1.01 -10.48
C GLY A 166 13.60 -1.63 -11.30
N ARG A 167 14.76 -1.90 -10.68
CA ARG A 167 15.87 -2.62 -11.34
C ARG A 167 15.48 -4.06 -11.71
N LYS A 168 14.75 -4.78 -10.85
CA LYS A 168 14.25 -6.12 -11.17
C LYS A 168 13.33 -6.09 -12.38
N VAL A 169 12.38 -5.14 -12.42
CA VAL A 169 11.48 -4.96 -13.58
C VAL A 169 12.27 -4.62 -14.84
N MET A 170 13.25 -3.70 -14.77
CA MET A 170 14.14 -3.41 -15.90
C MET A 170 14.88 -4.64 -16.42
N THR A 171 15.24 -5.55 -15.50
CA THR A 171 15.92 -6.79 -15.87
C THR A 171 14.96 -7.80 -16.51
N SER A 172 13.74 -7.92 -16.02
CA SER A 172 12.73 -8.81 -16.63
C SER A 172 12.32 -8.37 -18.04
N LEU A 173 12.43 -7.08 -18.35
CA LEU A 173 12.15 -6.52 -19.69
C LEU A 173 13.34 -6.60 -20.66
N ASP A 174 14.46 -7.18 -20.28
CA ASP A 174 15.71 -7.15 -21.05
C ASP A 174 15.57 -7.82 -22.43
N SER A 175 14.78 -8.88 -22.56
CA SER A 175 14.47 -9.55 -23.83
C SER A 175 13.74 -8.61 -24.80
N ILE A 176 12.80 -7.84 -24.29
CA ILE A 176 12.02 -6.84 -25.06
C ILE A 176 12.94 -5.69 -25.52
N PHE A 177 13.80 -5.20 -24.63
CA PHE A 177 14.77 -4.15 -24.99
C PHE A 177 15.80 -4.62 -26.00
N LYS A 178 16.09 -5.93 -26.05
CA LYS A 178 16.98 -6.56 -27.02
C LYS A 178 16.35 -6.73 -28.41
N SER A 179 15.04 -6.85 -28.51
CA SER A 179 14.36 -7.02 -29.80
C SER A 179 14.63 -5.82 -30.71
N ARG A 180 14.90 -6.11 -32.01
CA ARG A 180 15.05 -5.10 -33.08
C ARG A 180 13.70 -4.67 -33.66
N ASP A 181 12.66 -5.47 -33.48
CA ASP A 181 11.33 -5.22 -34.03
C ASP A 181 10.56 -4.15 -33.26
N ILE A 182 11.02 -3.84 -32.03
CA ILE A 182 10.40 -2.84 -31.17
C ILE A 182 11.16 -1.52 -31.30
N THR A 183 10.45 -0.49 -31.74
CA THR A 183 11.01 0.85 -31.94
C THR A 183 11.39 1.52 -30.62
N LEU A 184 12.34 2.45 -30.67
CA LEU A 184 12.81 3.19 -29.49
C LEU A 184 11.68 3.90 -28.74
N PRO A 185 10.74 4.62 -29.38
CA PRO A 185 9.62 5.25 -28.66
C PRO A 185 8.77 4.25 -27.88
N LYS A 186 8.50 3.07 -28.44
CA LYS A 186 7.75 2.00 -27.75
C LYS A 186 8.51 1.49 -26.53
N LYS A 187 9.83 1.31 -26.62
CA LYS A 187 10.68 0.92 -25.48
C LYS A 187 10.66 1.98 -24.37
N VAL A 188 10.73 3.26 -24.73
CA VAL A 188 10.62 4.39 -23.79
C VAL A 188 9.25 4.37 -23.09
N CYS A 189 8.18 4.14 -23.85
CA CYS A 189 6.84 4.01 -23.30
C CYS A 189 6.74 2.86 -22.29
N LEU A 190 7.35 1.70 -22.58
CA LEU A 190 7.38 0.56 -21.67
C LEU A 190 8.10 0.87 -20.34
N VAL A 191 9.23 1.57 -20.38
CA VAL A 191 9.93 2.00 -19.16
C VAL A 191 9.01 2.90 -18.32
N LYS A 192 8.37 3.87 -18.96
CA LYS A 192 7.45 4.80 -18.27
C LYS A 192 6.19 4.11 -17.74
N ALA A 193 5.66 3.12 -18.43
CA ALA A 193 4.42 2.44 -18.03
C ALA A 193 4.63 1.30 -17.04
N MET A 194 5.78 0.62 -17.05
CA MET A 194 6.00 -0.58 -16.25
C MET A 194 7.04 -0.40 -15.14
N VAL A 195 8.07 0.40 -15.37
CA VAL A 195 9.18 0.56 -14.41
C VAL A 195 8.92 1.73 -13.47
N PHE A 196 8.58 2.90 -14.03
CA PHE A 196 8.38 4.11 -13.24
C PHE A 196 7.25 4.00 -12.22
N PRO A 197 6.07 3.42 -12.51
CA PRO A 197 5.01 3.25 -11.51
C PRO A 197 5.44 2.40 -10.30
N VAL A 198 6.27 1.37 -10.52
CA VAL A 198 6.81 0.54 -9.43
C VAL A 198 7.72 1.35 -8.52
N VAL A 199 8.53 2.25 -9.10
CA VAL A 199 9.45 3.10 -8.33
C VAL A 199 8.72 4.25 -7.65
N MET A 200 7.68 4.78 -8.29
CA MET A 200 6.92 5.94 -7.80
C MET A 200 5.76 5.55 -6.85
N TYR A 201 5.59 4.27 -6.56
CA TYR A 201 4.53 3.81 -5.67
C TYR A 201 4.64 4.51 -4.31
N GLU A 202 3.58 5.23 -3.92
CA GLU A 202 3.49 6.03 -2.68
C GLU A 202 4.58 7.10 -2.49
N CYS A 203 5.25 7.51 -3.56
CA CYS A 203 6.31 8.52 -3.50
C CYS A 203 5.81 9.89 -3.03
N GLU A 204 4.53 10.13 -3.01
CA GLU A 204 3.89 11.36 -2.53
C GLU A 204 4.18 11.60 -1.05
N SER A 205 4.24 10.52 -0.25
CA SER A 205 4.52 10.56 1.18
C SER A 205 6.00 10.77 1.52
N TRP A 206 6.92 10.55 0.56
CA TRP A 206 8.35 10.54 0.86
C TRP A 206 8.92 11.91 1.17
N THR A 207 9.68 12.02 2.23
CA THR A 207 10.58 13.15 2.49
C THR A 207 11.92 12.89 1.83
N VAL A 208 12.10 13.40 0.59
CA VAL A 208 13.29 13.11 -0.24
C VAL A 208 14.44 14.04 0.13
N LYS A 209 15.49 13.50 0.72
CA LYS A 209 16.74 14.21 1.05
C LYS A 209 17.62 14.38 -0.21
N LYS A 210 18.59 15.26 -0.15
CA LYS A 210 19.52 15.54 -1.28
C LYS A 210 20.26 14.28 -1.79
N ALA A 211 20.59 13.35 -0.89
CA ALA A 211 21.24 12.10 -1.27
C ALA A 211 20.30 11.18 -2.07
N GLU A 212 19.05 11.11 -1.68
CA GLU A 212 18.02 10.32 -2.37
C GLU A 212 17.69 10.90 -3.75
N HIS A 213 17.64 12.22 -3.89
CA HIS A 213 17.52 12.86 -5.21
C HIS A 213 18.62 12.40 -6.18
N ARG A 214 19.86 12.31 -5.70
CA ARG A 214 20.98 11.79 -6.51
C ARG A 214 20.79 10.32 -6.89
N ARG A 215 20.27 9.48 -5.98
CA ARG A 215 19.99 8.06 -6.24
C ARG A 215 18.88 7.89 -7.26
N ILE A 216 17.80 8.66 -7.14
CA ILE A 216 16.68 8.66 -8.09
C ILE A 216 17.16 9.10 -9.49
N ALA A 217 17.94 10.16 -9.58
CA ALA A 217 18.52 10.61 -10.85
C ALA A 217 19.49 9.58 -11.46
N ALA A 218 20.30 8.91 -10.61
CA ALA A 218 21.18 7.84 -11.08
C ALA A 218 20.39 6.62 -11.58
N PHE A 219 19.25 6.29 -10.96
CA PHE A 219 18.37 5.23 -11.43
C PHE A 219 17.69 5.58 -12.75
N ASP A 220 17.23 6.81 -12.93
CA ASP A 220 16.66 7.32 -14.19
C ASP A 220 17.66 7.13 -15.33
N LEU A 221 18.89 7.58 -15.13
CA LEU A 221 19.99 7.39 -16.09
C LEU A 221 20.30 5.90 -16.32
N TYR A 222 20.28 5.06 -15.28
CA TYR A 222 20.47 3.62 -15.42
C TYR A 222 19.43 3.01 -16.37
N CYS A 223 18.14 3.36 -16.23
CA CYS A 223 17.09 2.87 -17.11
C CYS A 223 17.37 3.22 -18.57
N TRP A 224 17.73 4.46 -18.85
CA TRP A 224 18.01 4.92 -20.20
C TRP A 224 19.28 4.32 -20.80
N ARG A 225 20.37 4.24 -20.03
CA ARG A 225 21.60 3.59 -20.48
C ARG A 225 21.38 2.12 -20.79
N ARG A 226 20.59 1.41 -19.96
CA ARG A 226 20.26 0.00 -20.21
C ARG A 226 19.42 -0.19 -21.46
N LEU A 227 18.45 0.69 -21.71
CA LEU A 227 17.63 0.70 -22.93
C LEU A 227 18.47 0.85 -24.18
N PHE A 228 19.49 1.73 -24.16
CA PHE A 228 20.44 1.92 -25.25
C PHE A 228 21.59 0.90 -25.28
N ARG A 229 21.69 0.04 -24.30
CA ARG A 229 22.83 -0.89 -24.11
C ARG A 229 24.18 -0.16 -24.06
N VAL A 230 24.21 1.02 -23.49
CA VAL A 230 25.42 1.80 -23.29
C VAL A 230 26.04 1.38 -21.96
N PRO A 231 27.15 0.63 -21.94
CA PRO A 231 27.81 0.23 -20.70
C PRO A 231 28.34 1.49 -19.98
N TRP A 232 28.45 1.39 -18.64
CA TRP A 232 28.91 2.52 -17.83
C TRP A 232 30.29 3.08 -18.26
N PRO A 233 31.29 2.25 -18.66
CA PRO A 233 32.59 2.74 -19.10
C PRO A 233 32.59 3.41 -20.48
N ALA A 234 31.48 3.32 -21.23
CA ALA A 234 31.43 3.98 -22.54
C ALA A 234 31.51 5.50 -22.39
N ARG A 235 32.32 6.16 -23.20
CA ARG A 235 32.55 7.63 -23.19
C ARG A 235 31.34 8.45 -23.66
N ARG A 236 30.15 7.86 -23.74
CA ARG A 236 28.91 8.54 -24.11
C ARG A 236 28.35 9.33 -22.92
N SER A 237 28.17 10.65 -23.11
CA SER A 237 27.67 11.53 -22.03
C SER A 237 26.20 11.28 -21.73
N ASN A 238 25.80 11.47 -20.45
CA ASN A 238 24.42 11.36 -20.03
C ASN A 238 23.50 12.35 -20.76
N LEU A 239 23.99 13.55 -21.04
CA LEU A 239 23.25 14.56 -21.80
C LEU A 239 22.95 14.10 -23.24
N SER A 240 23.88 13.41 -23.88
CA SER A 240 23.67 12.84 -25.22
C SER A 240 22.56 11.79 -25.21
N ILE A 241 22.53 10.93 -24.18
CA ILE A 241 21.49 9.91 -24.03
C ILE A 241 20.11 10.55 -23.79
N LEU A 242 20.03 11.53 -22.90
CA LEU A 242 18.77 12.22 -22.58
C LEU A 242 18.23 13.02 -23.77
N LYS A 243 19.11 13.65 -24.58
CA LYS A 243 18.70 14.35 -25.82
C LYS A 243 18.05 13.40 -26.82
N GLU A 244 18.62 12.22 -27.01
CA GLU A 244 18.12 11.23 -27.98
C GLU A 244 16.78 10.61 -27.54
N ILE A 245 16.61 10.34 -26.23
CA ILE A 245 15.36 9.80 -25.69
C ILE A 245 14.27 10.87 -25.67
N SER A 246 14.66 12.11 -25.40
CA SER A 246 13.72 13.23 -25.17
C SER A 246 12.58 12.82 -24.23
N PRO A 247 12.86 12.39 -22.99
CA PRO A 247 11.88 11.75 -22.12
C PRO A 247 10.72 12.67 -21.70
N GLY A 248 10.79 13.94 -22.06
CA GLY A 248 9.83 14.99 -21.71
C GLY A 248 9.94 15.41 -20.24
N CYS A 249 9.95 14.45 -19.32
CA CYS A 249 10.09 14.70 -17.89
C CYS A 249 10.99 13.62 -17.25
N SER A 250 11.85 14.02 -16.33
CA SER A 250 12.65 13.09 -15.53
C SER A 250 11.79 12.35 -14.51
N LEU A 251 12.28 11.20 -14.00
CA LEU A 251 11.60 10.45 -12.93
C LEU A 251 11.36 11.34 -11.70
N ALA A 252 12.34 12.14 -11.29
CA ALA A 252 12.19 13.09 -10.18
C ALA A 252 11.10 14.15 -10.47
N GLY A 253 10.99 14.62 -11.70
CA GLY A 253 9.95 15.56 -12.13
C GLY A 253 8.55 14.92 -12.09
N LEU A 254 8.41 13.65 -12.47
CA LEU A 254 7.16 12.91 -12.35
C LEU A 254 6.75 12.72 -10.90
N MET A 255 7.69 12.36 -10.01
CA MET A 255 7.44 12.24 -8.57
C MET A 255 6.98 13.57 -7.96
N LEU A 256 7.62 14.68 -8.32
CA LEU A 256 7.20 16.01 -7.88
C LEU A 256 5.79 16.35 -8.36
N ARG A 257 5.48 16.03 -9.61
CA ARG A 257 4.13 16.23 -10.17
C ARG A 257 3.06 15.47 -9.41
N LEU A 258 3.32 14.20 -9.05
CA LEU A 258 2.41 13.40 -8.22
C LEU A 258 2.20 14.03 -6.85
N LYS A 259 3.26 14.44 -6.16
CA LYS A 259 3.18 15.14 -4.87
C LYS A 259 2.32 16.40 -4.94
N LEU A 260 2.54 17.23 -5.94
CA LEU A 260 1.77 18.46 -6.13
C LEU A 260 0.29 18.16 -6.43
N TYR A 261 0.02 17.10 -7.20
CA TYR A 261 -1.35 16.69 -7.49
C TYR A 261 -2.07 16.22 -6.21
N THR A 262 -1.45 15.38 -5.40
CA THR A 262 -2.00 14.88 -4.13
C THR A 262 -2.24 16.04 -3.15
N LEU A 263 -1.29 16.95 -3.01
CA LEU A 263 -1.45 18.16 -2.19
C LEU A 263 -2.61 19.03 -2.67
N ALA A 264 -2.71 19.27 -3.98
CA ALA A 264 -3.82 20.07 -4.54
C ALA A 264 -5.18 19.42 -4.32
N THR A 265 -5.27 18.09 -4.42
CA THR A 265 -6.50 17.34 -4.15
C THR A 265 -6.87 17.41 -2.68
N SER A 266 -5.94 17.18 -1.77
CA SER A 266 -6.15 17.30 -0.32
C SER A 266 -6.56 18.70 0.09
N CYS A 267 -5.98 19.74 -0.52
CA CYS A 267 -6.40 21.14 -0.27
C CYS A 267 -7.84 21.41 -0.74
N LYS A 268 -8.26 20.85 -1.89
CA LYS A 268 -9.64 20.99 -2.39
C LYS A 268 -10.63 20.30 -1.46
N GLU A 269 -10.34 19.11 -0.98
CA GLU A 269 -11.18 18.42 -0.02
C GLU A 269 -11.30 19.21 1.29
N LEU A 270 -10.20 19.73 1.83
CA LEU A 270 -10.21 20.58 3.02
C LEU A 270 -11.05 21.85 2.86
N THR A 271 -11.06 22.45 1.67
CA THR A 271 -11.90 23.66 1.39
C THR A 271 -13.37 23.33 1.18
N HIS A 272 -13.67 22.16 0.63
CA HIS A 272 -15.06 21.70 0.46
C HIS A 272 -15.73 21.42 1.81
N TRP A 273 -15.01 20.78 2.75
CA TRP A 273 -15.49 20.51 4.11
C TRP A 273 -15.67 21.75 5.00
N LYS A 274 -15.02 22.89 4.68
CA LYS A 274 -15.23 24.17 5.39
C LYS A 274 -16.50 24.90 4.93
N ARG A 275 -17.17 24.43 3.86
CA ARG A 275 -18.39 25.04 3.32
C ARG A 275 -19.66 24.24 3.65
N LEU A 276 -19.57 23.09 4.29
CA LEU A 276 -20.64 22.30 4.89
C LEU A 276 -20.64 22.47 6.41
#